data_52e132c48801fa29904b368516f806de
#
_entry.id   52e132c48801fa29904b368516f806de
#
_cell.length_a   1.000
_cell.length_b   1.000
_cell.length_c   1.000
_cell.angle_alpha   90.00
_cell.angle_beta   90.00
_cell.angle_gamma   90.00
#
_symmetry.space_group_name_H-M   'P 1'
#
loop_
_entity.id
_entity.type
_entity.pdbx_description
1 polymer ?
#
loop_
_entity_poly.entity_id
_entity_poly.type
_entity_poly.pdbx_seq_one_letter_code
_entity_poly.pdbx_strand_id
1 'polypeptide(L)'
;MTGQVRAGRALARRPPEPPVRVLLAKVGLYGHDRGLRVVARVLRDHGFEVVFAGLRQTPESIAAAVVQEDVDVVGVSMHNGAHLTLAPAVIRALHDAGLTTPVVVGGIVPDLDVPRLEQAGVAAVLGPGASNEQVVEAVRGAARRRTP
;
A
#
# COMPACT_ATOMS: atom_id res chain seq x y z
N MET A 1 11.56 20.11 -40.20
CA MET A 1 10.86 20.60 -39.74
C MET A 1 9.66 19.95 -39.16
N THR A 2 8.97 19.25 -39.80
CA THR A 2 7.80 18.56 -39.32
C THR A 2 8.11 17.44 -38.33
N GLY A 3 9.31 16.89 -38.35
CA GLY A 3 9.68 15.82 -37.47
C GLY A 3 9.66 16.18 -35.99
N GLN A 4 10.02 17.39 -35.68
CA GLN A 4 10.02 17.84 -34.28
C GLN A 4 8.62 17.88 -33.68
N VAL A 5 7.68 18.38 -34.45
CA VAL A 5 6.30 18.45 -34.01
C VAL A 5 5.72 17.08 -33.83
N ARG A 6 6.08 16.14 -34.70
CA ARG A 6 5.59 14.78 -34.58
C ARG A 6 6.11 14.08 -33.36
N ALA A 7 7.39 14.28 -33.02
CA ALA A 7 7.96 13.68 -31.84
C ALA A 7 7.23 14.15 -30.57
N GLY A 8 6.97 15.46 -30.50
CA GLY A 8 6.23 15.99 -29.38
C GLY A 8 4.82 15.44 -29.30
N ARG A 9 4.17 15.31 -30.43
CA ARG A 9 2.82 14.74 -30.46
C ARG A 9 2.79 13.28 -30.09
N ALA A 10 3.79 12.53 -30.53
CA ALA A 10 3.87 11.11 -30.17
C ALA A 10 3.97 10.92 -28.67
N LEU A 11 4.77 11.76 -27.99
CA LEU A 11 4.85 11.71 -26.54
C LEU A 11 3.54 12.16 -25.89
N ALA A 12 2.91 13.19 -26.44
CA ALA A 12 1.66 13.69 -25.90
C ALA A 12 0.51 12.70 -26.07
N ARG A 13 0.59 11.82 -27.05
CA ARG A 13 -0.45 10.83 -27.31
C ARG A 13 -0.33 9.59 -26.47
N ARG A 14 0.79 9.44 -25.80
CA ARG A 14 0.97 8.30 -24.93
C ARG A 14 -0.13 8.35 -23.86
N PRO A 15 -0.95 7.30 -23.77
CA PRO A 15 -2.00 7.31 -22.75
C PRO A 15 -1.37 7.40 -21.38
N PRO A 16 -1.98 8.16 -20.46
CA PRO A 16 -1.50 8.18 -19.09
C PRO A 16 -1.62 6.78 -18.49
N GLU A 17 -0.62 6.40 -17.72
CA GLU A 17 -0.70 5.15 -17.00
C GLU A 17 -1.86 5.22 -16.00
N PRO A 18 -2.58 4.12 -15.79
CA PRO A 18 -3.60 4.11 -14.77
C PRO A 18 -2.97 4.42 -13.42
N PRO A 19 -3.69 5.14 -12.55
CA PRO A 19 -3.16 5.45 -11.22
C PRO A 19 -2.96 4.17 -10.42
N VAL A 20 -1.98 4.21 -9.52
CA VAL A 20 -1.77 3.12 -8.57
C VAL A 20 -2.96 3.07 -7.62
N ARG A 21 -3.52 1.88 -7.46
CA ARG A 21 -4.65 1.65 -6.57
C ARG A 21 -4.16 1.06 -5.26
N VAL A 22 -4.54 1.69 -4.16
CA VAL A 22 -4.09 1.31 -2.82
C VAL A 22 -5.28 0.97 -1.96
N LEU A 23 -5.23 -0.20 -1.32
CA LEU A 23 -6.21 -0.56 -0.30
C LEU A 23 -5.63 -0.19 1.05
N LEU A 24 -6.35 0.61 1.81
CA LEU A 24 -5.96 0.95 3.18
C LEU A 24 -6.89 0.26 4.17
N ALA A 25 -6.30 -0.38 5.15
CA ALA A 25 -7.05 -1.15 6.14
C ALA A 25 -6.42 -1.03 7.52
N LYS A 26 -7.25 -1.03 8.54
CA LYS A 26 -6.81 -1.15 9.91
C LYS A 26 -7.09 -2.56 10.39
N VAL A 27 -6.03 -3.26 10.78
CA VAL A 27 -6.13 -4.67 11.18
C VAL A 27 -6.26 -4.75 12.69
N GLY A 28 -7.15 -5.62 13.15
CA GLY A 28 -7.36 -5.85 14.57
C GLY A 28 -8.58 -5.13 15.12
N LEU A 29 -8.70 -5.17 16.42
CA LEU A 29 -9.93 -4.74 17.12
C LEU A 29 -10.04 -3.23 17.35
N TYR A 30 -8.94 -2.48 17.15
CA TYR A 30 -8.95 -1.05 17.42
C TYR A 30 -9.69 -0.27 16.36
N GLY A 31 -10.46 0.74 16.80
CA GLY A 31 -11.33 1.47 15.93
C GLY A 31 -10.91 2.89 15.56
N HIS A 32 -9.66 3.26 15.79
CA HIS A 32 -9.19 4.61 15.43
C HIS A 32 -8.67 4.63 13.99
N ASP A 33 -9.25 5.49 13.17
CA ASP A 33 -8.90 5.57 11.76
C ASP A 33 -8.22 6.88 11.35
N ARG A 34 -7.95 7.77 12.31
CA ARG A 34 -7.44 9.10 12.00
C ARG A 34 -6.15 9.06 11.18
N GLY A 35 -5.21 8.21 11.59
CA GLY A 35 -3.95 8.08 10.87
C GLY A 35 -4.14 7.57 9.45
N LEU A 36 -5.03 6.60 9.26
CA LEU A 36 -5.32 6.08 7.93
C LEU A 36 -6.00 7.11 7.04
N ARG A 37 -6.87 7.95 7.61
CA ARG A 37 -7.51 9.00 6.83
C ARG A 37 -6.52 10.04 6.34
N VAL A 38 -5.53 10.38 7.18
CA VAL A 38 -4.46 11.29 6.78
C VAL A 38 -3.64 10.68 5.64
N VAL A 39 -3.27 9.42 5.77
CA VAL A 39 -2.53 8.72 4.72
C VAL A 39 -3.34 8.66 3.43
N ALA A 40 -4.64 8.36 3.52
CA ALA A 40 -5.50 8.33 2.35
C ALA A 40 -5.50 9.67 1.63
N ARG A 41 -5.59 10.76 2.38
CA ARG A 41 -5.60 12.09 1.82
C ARG A 41 -4.27 12.41 1.12
N VAL A 42 -3.17 12.08 1.76
CA VAL A 42 -1.83 12.28 1.18
C VAL A 42 -1.71 11.54 -0.14
N LEU A 43 -2.12 10.27 -0.15
CA LEU A 43 -2.03 9.46 -1.36
C LEU A 43 -2.93 9.99 -2.47
N ARG A 44 -4.17 10.37 -2.15
CA ARG A 44 -5.08 10.95 -3.15
C ARG A 44 -4.54 12.24 -3.73
N ASP A 45 -3.97 13.09 -2.89
CA ASP A 45 -3.39 14.36 -3.34
C ASP A 45 -2.21 14.13 -4.30
N HIS A 46 -1.59 12.96 -4.26
CA HIS A 46 -0.48 12.60 -5.13
C HIS A 46 -0.89 11.68 -6.29
N GLY A 47 -2.17 11.59 -6.57
CA GLY A 47 -2.67 10.89 -7.75
C GLY A 47 -2.95 9.41 -7.59
N PHE A 48 -2.90 8.88 -6.38
CA PHE A 48 -3.28 7.49 -6.14
C PHE A 48 -4.80 7.34 -6.02
N GLU A 49 -5.30 6.21 -6.46
CA GLU A 49 -6.67 5.80 -6.12
C GLU A 49 -6.62 5.06 -4.78
N VAL A 50 -7.45 5.47 -3.85
CA VAL A 50 -7.47 4.86 -2.52
C VAL A 50 -8.81 4.21 -2.27
N VAL A 51 -8.78 2.93 -1.94
CA VAL A 51 -9.93 2.17 -1.46
C VAL A 51 -9.75 1.99 0.03
N PHE A 52 -10.73 2.43 0.80
CA PHE A 52 -10.67 2.31 2.24
C PHE A 52 -11.47 1.07 2.65
N ALA A 53 -10.77 0.03 3.12
CA ALA A 53 -11.44 -1.20 3.54
C ALA A 53 -12.15 -1.05 4.88
N GLY A 54 -11.72 -0.06 5.68
CA GLY A 54 -12.35 0.20 6.96
C GLY A 54 -11.55 -0.32 8.13
N LEU A 55 -12.21 -0.27 9.30
CA LEU A 55 -11.61 -0.67 10.57
C LEU A 55 -11.87 -2.14 10.85
N ARG A 56 -11.11 -2.70 11.77
CA ARG A 56 -11.32 -4.05 12.31
C ARG A 56 -11.26 -5.14 11.23
N GLN A 57 -10.39 -4.94 10.27
CA GLN A 57 -10.22 -5.92 9.21
C GLN A 57 -9.45 -7.14 9.72
N THR A 58 -9.71 -8.29 9.11
CA THR A 58 -8.95 -9.50 9.32
C THR A 58 -8.04 -9.75 8.10
N PRO A 59 -7.00 -10.59 8.25
CA PRO A 59 -6.20 -10.94 7.07
C PRO A 59 -7.04 -11.48 5.91
N GLU A 60 -8.03 -12.31 6.21
CA GLU A 60 -8.91 -12.89 5.20
C GLU A 60 -9.80 -11.85 4.53
N SER A 61 -10.34 -10.90 5.29
CA SER A 61 -11.17 -9.85 4.71
C SER A 61 -10.35 -8.91 3.84
N ILE A 62 -9.09 -8.68 4.19
CA ILE A 62 -8.19 -7.88 3.38
C ILE A 62 -7.92 -8.60 2.04
N ALA A 63 -7.60 -9.89 2.08
CA ALA A 63 -7.37 -10.64 0.86
C ALA A 63 -8.59 -10.63 -0.06
N ALA A 64 -9.78 -10.79 0.50
CA ALA A 64 -11.02 -10.72 -0.27
C ALA A 64 -11.21 -9.34 -0.90
N ALA A 65 -10.92 -8.27 -0.17
CA ALA A 65 -11.03 -6.92 -0.71
C ALA A 65 -10.02 -6.67 -1.83
N VAL A 66 -8.81 -7.20 -1.71
CA VAL A 66 -7.79 -7.07 -2.76
C VAL A 66 -8.27 -7.72 -4.05
N VAL A 67 -8.85 -8.91 -3.97
CA VAL A 67 -9.41 -9.60 -5.13
C VAL A 67 -10.54 -8.78 -5.75
N GLN A 68 -11.46 -8.32 -4.91
CA GLN A 68 -12.63 -7.60 -5.38
C GLN A 68 -12.29 -6.25 -6.01
N GLU A 69 -11.36 -5.52 -5.40
CA GLU A 69 -11.03 -4.15 -5.81
C GLU A 69 -9.84 -4.07 -6.77
N ASP A 70 -9.15 -5.17 -6.97
CA ASP A 70 -8.00 -5.24 -7.89
C ASP A 70 -6.98 -4.13 -7.59
N VAL A 71 -6.45 -4.15 -6.39
CA VAL A 71 -5.50 -3.12 -5.95
C VAL A 71 -4.05 -3.52 -6.21
N ASP A 72 -3.19 -2.53 -6.30
CA ASP A 72 -1.77 -2.71 -6.59
C ASP A 72 -0.93 -2.80 -5.32
N VAL A 73 -1.37 -2.20 -4.23
CA VAL A 73 -0.66 -2.16 -2.95
C VAL A 73 -1.67 -2.22 -1.82
N VAL A 74 -1.31 -2.93 -0.75
CA VAL A 74 -2.09 -2.94 0.48
C VAL A 74 -1.31 -2.16 1.54
N GLY A 75 -1.94 -1.15 2.13
CA GLY A 75 -1.41 -0.46 3.29
C GLY A 75 -2.20 -0.85 4.51
N VAL A 76 -1.52 -1.37 5.52
CA VAL A 76 -2.18 -1.77 6.77
C VAL A 76 -1.62 -0.98 7.93
N SER A 77 -2.51 -0.56 8.81
CA SER A 77 -2.16 0.10 10.06
C SER A 77 -2.40 -0.87 11.21
N MET A 78 -1.45 -0.95 12.09
CA MET A 78 -1.48 -1.90 13.22
C MET A 78 -1.06 -1.21 14.49
N HIS A 79 -1.55 -1.72 15.62
CA HIS A 79 -1.23 -1.20 16.93
C HIS A 79 -0.68 -2.27 17.87
N ASN A 80 0.05 -1.82 18.87
CA ASN A 80 0.36 -2.58 20.09
C ASN A 80 1.05 -3.92 19.87
N GLY A 81 2.09 -3.94 19.06
CA GLY A 81 2.89 -5.15 18.89
C GLY A 81 2.26 -6.24 18.06
N ALA A 82 1.08 -6.01 17.53
CA ALA A 82 0.40 -7.01 16.70
C ALA A 82 1.08 -7.21 15.34
N HIS A 83 1.96 -6.29 14.96
CA HIS A 83 2.60 -6.30 13.64
C HIS A 83 3.36 -7.61 13.35
N LEU A 84 4.03 -8.20 14.34
CA LEU A 84 4.79 -9.43 14.11
C LEU A 84 3.90 -10.66 13.89
N THR A 85 2.65 -10.59 14.31
CA THR A 85 1.69 -11.67 14.11
C THR A 85 0.77 -11.39 12.93
N LEU A 86 0.22 -10.18 12.86
CA LEU A 86 -0.80 -9.85 11.88
C LEU A 86 -0.25 -9.55 10.50
N ALA A 87 0.93 -8.92 10.40
CA ALA A 87 1.49 -8.63 9.08
C ALA A 87 1.84 -9.90 8.31
N PRO A 88 2.53 -10.89 8.91
CA PRO A 88 2.71 -12.16 8.21
C PRO A 88 1.41 -12.87 7.88
N ALA A 89 0.39 -12.75 8.73
CA ALA A 89 -0.91 -13.36 8.47
C ALA A 89 -1.60 -12.73 7.26
N VAL A 90 -1.49 -11.41 7.10
CA VAL A 90 -2.02 -10.72 5.91
C VAL A 90 -1.32 -11.22 4.65
N ILE A 91 0.01 -11.30 4.69
CA ILE A 91 0.78 -11.77 3.54
C ILE A 91 0.40 -13.21 3.20
N ARG A 92 0.25 -14.06 4.19
CA ARG A 92 -0.14 -15.45 3.98
C ARG A 92 -1.53 -15.54 3.37
N ALA A 93 -2.48 -14.75 3.86
CA ALA A 93 -3.83 -14.73 3.32
C ALA A 93 -3.85 -14.29 1.86
N LEU A 94 -3.01 -13.32 1.50
CA LEU A 94 -2.87 -12.90 0.10
C LEU A 94 -2.31 -14.03 -0.76
N HIS A 95 -1.25 -14.71 -0.30
CA HIS A 95 -0.67 -15.83 -1.03
C HIS A 95 -1.67 -16.98 -1.18
N ASP A 96 -2.44 -17.27 -0.14
CA ASP A 96 -3.46 -18.33 -0.20
C ASP A 96 -4.55 -18.00 -1.22
N ALA A 97 -4.77 -16.71 -1.49
CA ALA A 97 -5.71 -16.26 -2.51
C ALA A 97 -5.06 -16.16 -3.90
N GLY A 98 -3.81 -16.58 -4.04
CA GLY A 98 -3.09 -16.52 -5.31
C GLY A 98 -2.55 -15.14 -5.65
N LEU A 99 -2.39 -14.27 -4.66
CA LEU A 99 -2.00 -12.87 -4.90
C LEU A 99 -0.55 -12.64 -4.46
N THR A 100 0.12 -11.74 -5.20
CA THR A 100 1.46 -11.27 -4.86
C THR A 100 1.47 -9.79 -4.52
N THR A 101 0.33 -9.24 -4.16
CA THR A 101 0.16 -7.83 -3.87
C THR A 101 1.06 -7.42 -2.71
N PRO A 102 1.91 -6.40 -2.87
CA PRO A 102 2.81 -5.96 -1.80
C PRO A 102 2.06 -5.30 -0.65
N VAL A 103 2.61 -5.45 0.55
CA VAL A 103 2.03 -4.93 1.78
C VAL A 103 2.99 -3.91 2.39
N VAL A 104 2.47 -2.73 2.68
CA VAL A 104 3.17 -1.68 3.42
C VAL A 104 2.53 -1.58 4.80
N VAL A 105 3.36 -1.59 5.84
CA VAL A 105 2.89 -1.55 7.22
C VAL A 105 3.15 -0.17 7.79
N GLY A 106 2.14 0.42 8.42
CA GLY A 106 2.26 1.67 9.15
C GLY A 106 1.90 1.50 10.60
N GLY A 107 2.46 2.36 11.44
CA GLY A 107 2.19 2.37 12.87
C GLY A 107 3.46 2.48 13.69
N ILE A 108 3.35 2.22 14.98
CA ILE A 108 4.49 2.25 15.88
C ILE A 108 5.14 0.87 15.85
N VAL A 109 6.23 0.75 15.09
CA VAL A 109 6.98 -0.49 14.95
C VAL A 109 8.37 -0.27 15.50
N PRO A 110 8.78 -1.03 16.53
CA PRO A 110 10.15 -0.92 17.04
C PRO A 110 11.16 -1.24 15.94
N ASP A 111 12.28 -0.50 15.96
CA ASP A 111 13.32 -0.67 14.94
C ASP A 111 13.82 -2.10 14.83
N LEU A 112 13.89 -2.81 15.96
CA LEU A 112 14.33 -4.21 15.97
C LEU A 112 13.40 -5.15 15.22
N ASP A 113 12.13 -4.77 15.08
CA ASP A 113 11.14 -5.62 14.43
C ASP A 113 11.08 -5.38 12.93
N VAL A 114 11.60 -4.27 12.44
CA VAL A 114 11.56 -3.94 11.01
C VAL A 114 12.21 -5.05 10.15
N PRO A 115 13.42 -5.54 10.48
CA PRO A 115 14.00 -6.63 9.68
C PRO A 115 13.15 -7.89 9.68
N ARG A 116 12.48 -8.20 10.79
CA ARG A 116 11.59 -9.38 10.85
C ARG A 116 10.41 -9.24 9.93
N LEU A 117 9.83 -8.04 9.86
CA LEU A 117 8.72 -7.77 8.95
C LEU A 117 9.18 -7.86 7.50
N GLU A 118 10.34 -7.32 7.19
CA GLU A 118 10.88 -7.39 5.84
C GLU A 118 11.16 -8.84 5.43
N GLN A 119 11.70 -9.66 6.34
CA GLN A 119 11.91 -11.08 6.09
C GLN A 119 10.59 -11.83 5.87
N ALA A 120 9.53 -11.39 6.53
CA ALA A 120 8.21 -11.97 6.33
C ALA A 120 7.55 -11.57 5.01
N GLY A 121 8.15 -10.62 4.28
CA GLY A 121 7.65 -10.21 2.98
C GLY A 121 7.03 -8.83 2.94
N VAL A 122 7.09 -8.04 4.03
CA VAL A 122 6.59 -6.67 4.04
C VAL A 122 7.47 -5.81 3.13
N ALA A 123 6.84 -5.05 2.26
CA ALA A 123 7.55 -4.24 1.28
C ALA A 123 8.16 -2.98 1.88
N ALA A 124 7.50 -2.38 2.87
CA ALA A 124 8.01 -1.19 3.55
C ALA A 124 7.31 -1.04 4.90
N VAL A 125 8.01 -0.38 5.82
CA VAL A 125 7.48 -0.05 7.14
C VAL A 125 7.57 1.45 7.33
N LEU A 126 6.45 2.08 7.70
CA LEU A 126 6.38 3.51 7.92
C LEU A 126 6.09 3.78 9.39
N GLY A 127 6.96 4.53 10.05
CA GLY A 127 6.76 4.95 11.42
C GLY A 127 5.85 6.17 11.53
N PRO A 128 5.49 6.57 12.76
CA PRO A 128 4.55 7.67 12.97
C PRO A 128 5.08 9.04 12.54
N GLY A 129 6.40 9.19 12.39
CA GLY A 129 7.01 10.43 11.93
C GLY A 129 7.29 10.48 10.44
N ALA A 130 6.77 9.54 9.66
CA ALA A 130 7.02 9.51 8.23
C ALA A 130 6.44 10.76 7.56
N SER A 131 7.26 11.40 6.71
CA SER A 131 6.81 12.54 5.93
C SER A 131 5.86 12.11 4.82
N ASN A 132 5.13 13.09 4.25
CA ASN A 132 4.26 12.82 3.12
C ASN A 132 5.05 12.20 1.95
N GLU A 133 6.25 12.72 1.69
CA GLU A 133 7.09 12.16 0.63
C GLU A 133 7.49 10.72 0.92
N GLN A 134 7.80 10.41 2.17
CA GLN A 134 8.15 9.03 2.55
C GLN A 134 6.98 8.08 2.36
N VAL A 135 5.79 8.51 2.71
CA VAL A 135 4.57 7.70 2.51
C VAL A 135 4.36 7.43 1.03
N VAL A 136 4.40 8.47 0.21
CA VAL A 136 4.19 8.36 -1.23
C VAL A 136 5.25 7.47 -1.86
N GLU A 137 6.51 7.65 -1.51
CA GLU A 137 7.60 6.88 -2.10
C GLU A 137 7.54 5.41 -1.69
N ALA A 138 7.16 5.12 -0.45
CA ALA A 138 7.02 3.74 0.00
C ALA A 138 5.95 3.01 -0.81
N VAL A 139 4.82 3.65 -1.03
CA VAL A 139 3.71 3.06 -1.79
C VAL A 139 4.09 2.91 -3.27
N ARG A 140 4.71 3.93 -3.86
CA ARG A 140 5.17 3.84 -5.25
C ARG A 140 6.21 2.75 -5.45
N GLY A 141 7.17 2.69 -4.54
CA GLY A 141 8.21 1.66 -4.60
C GLY A 141 7.63 0.26 -4.47
N ALA A 142 6.66 0.08 -3.59
CA ALA A 142 5.98 -1.20 -3.44
C ALA A 142 5.22 -1.59 -4.71
N ALA A 143 4.53 -0.64 -5.32
CA ALA A 143 3.79 -0.90 -6.56
C ALA A 143 4.70 -1.33 -7.70
N ARG A 144 5.89 -0.74 -7.81
CA ARG A 144 6.87 -1.10 -8.82
C ARG A 144 7.37 -2.53 -8.66
N ARG A 145 7.52 -3.00 -7.42
CA ARG A 145 8.00 -4.35 -7.15
C ARG A 145 7.00 -5.42 -7.56
N ARG A 146 5.72 -5.07 -7.63
CA ARG A 146 4.69 -6.01 -8.06
C ARG A 146 4.82 -6.35 -9.53
N THR A 147 5.30 -5.43 -10.33
CA THR A 147 5.38 -5.60 -11.78
C THR A 147 6.45 -6.62 -12.12
N PRO A 148 6.13 -7.70 -12.79
CA PRO A 148 7.12 -8.72 -13.18
C PRO A 148 8.10 -8.20 -14.23
#